data_fa92e32ad6fab878c662200795b0897f
#
_entry.id   fa92e32ad6fab878c662200795b0897f
#
_cell.length_a   1.000
_cell.length_b   1.000
_cell.length_c   1.000
_cell.angle_alpha   90.00
_cell.angle_beta   90.00
_cell.angle_gamma   90.00
#
_symmetry.space_group_name_H-M   'P 1'
#
loop_
_entity.id
_entity.type
_entity.pdbx_description
1 polymer ?
#
loop_
_entity_poly.entity_id
_entity_poly.type
_entity_poly.pdbx_seq_one_letter_code
_entity_poly.pdbx_strand_id
1 'polypeptide(L)'
;MPTSTAAQKRAQAKDEYDSFLAQCPSRQLLDRISDKWVALILAALGSDGPQPGGDCVGEPRSMRYSELSRRLAGVSQKMLTQTLRNLERDGLVHRHLTPSVPVRVDYELTELGRSLMPVVRAVKDWAEVHMPDVRDARARFDRAAG
;
A
#
# COMPACT_ATOMS: atom_id res chain seq x y z
N MET A 1 27.55 -36.81 -19.52
CA MET A 1 26.96 -35.66 -18.84
C MET A 1 26.34 -34.72 -19.88
N PRO A 2 25.04 -34.51 -19.87
CA PRO A 2 24.48 -33.53 -20.79
C PRO A 2 24.94 -32.12 -20.40
N THR A 3 25.54 -31.41 -21.32
CA THR A 3 25.91 -30.02 -21.17
C THR A 3 24.67 -29.13 -21.35
N SER A 4 24.33 -28.31 -20.36
CA SER A 4 23.20 -27.41 -20.51
C SER A 4 23.52 -26.32 -21.53
N THR A 5 22.53 -25.99 -22.36
CA THR A 5 22.65 -24.94 -23.36
C THR A 5 22.71 -23.56 -22.71
N ALA A 6 23.21 -22.55 -23.45
CA ALA A 6 23.23 -21.17 -22.97
C ALA A 6 21.79 -20.65 -22.60
N ALA A 7 20.79 -21.11 -23.35
CA ALA A 7 19.39 -20.78 -23.05
C ALA A 7 18.92 -21.41 -21.73
N GLN A 8 19.27 -22.67 -21.49
CA GLN A 8 18.95 -23.36 -20.22
C GLN A 8 19.63 -22.70 -19.03
N LYS A 9 20.90 -22.30 -19.18
CA LYS A 9 21.63 -21.58 -18.11
C LYS A 9 20.98 -20.24 -17.79
N ARG A 10 20.53 -19.50 -18.80
CA ARG A 10 19.83 -18.22 -18.60
C ARG A 10 18.49 -18.42 -17.92
N ALA A 11 17.73 -19.42 -18.32
CA ALA A 11 16.44 -19.76 -17.69
C ALA A 11 16.63 -20.16 -16.23
N GLN A 12 17.63 -20.98 -15.92
CA GLN A 12 17.95 -21.38 -14.55
C GLN A 12 18.37 -20.19 -13.69
N ALA A 13 19.25 -19.33 -14.21
CA ALA A 13 19.68 -18.13 -13.50
C ALA A 13 18.51 -17.17 -13.21
N LYS A 14 17.57 -17.04 -14.14
CA LYS A 14 16.34 -16.27 -13.95
C LYS A 14 15.48 -16.87 -12.83
N ASP A 15 15.26 -18.18 -12.85
CA ASP A 15 14.45 -18.86 -11.83
C ASP A 15 15.06 -18.71 -10.44
N GLU A 16 16.38 -18.84 -10.32
CA GLU A 16 17.11 -18.64 -9.06
C GLU A 16 16.97 -17.22 -8.55
N TYR A 17 17.09 -16.24 -9.44
CA TYR A 17 16.93 -14.81 -9.11
C TYR A 17 15.49 -14.48 -8.70
N ASP A 18 14.52 -15.00 -9.45
CA ASP A 18 13.10 -14.81 -9.13
C ASP A 18 12.74 -15.44 -7.77
N SER A 19 13.27 -16.63 -7.47
CA SER A 19 13.09 -17.29 -6.18
C SER A 19 13.72 -16.49 -5.04
N PHE A 20 14.92 -15.95 -5.26
CA PHE A 20 15.60 -15.07 -4.30
C PHE A 20 14.75 -13.81 -4.02
N LEU A 21 14.27 -13.14 -5.07
CA LEU A 21 13.44 -11.95 -4.93
C LEU A 21 12.11 -12.26 -4.23
N ALA A 22 11.49 -13.40 -4.52
CA ALA A 22 10.23 -13.80 -3.88
C ALA A 22 10.39 -13.98 -2.36
N GLN A 23 11.58 -14.34 -1.87
CA GLN A 23 11.88 -14.49 -0.45
C GLN A 23 12.42 -13.22 0.19
N CYS A 24 12.72 -12.18 -0.59
CA CYS A 24 13.27 -10.92 -0.10
C CYS A 24 12.20 -10.14 0.70
N PRO A 25 12.43 -9.84 2.00
CA PRO A 25 11.46 -9.10 2.81
C PRO A 25 11.10 -7.74 2.21
N SER A 26 12.07 -7.02 1.64
CA SER A 26 11.82 -5.72 1.00
C SER A 26 10.88 -5.84 -0.18
N ARG A 27 11.05 -6.86 -1.02
CA ARG A 27 10.17 -7.09 -2.15
C ARG A 27 8.76 -7.47 -1.70
N GLN A 28 8.64 -8.33 -0.70
CA GLN A 28 7.34 -8.73 -0.16
C GLN A 28 6.56 -7.52 0.36
N LEU A 29 7.24 -6.60 1.05
CA LEU A 29 6.63 -5.35 1.50
C LEU A 29 6.24 -4.46 0.31
N LEU A 30 7.14 -4.28 -0.66
CA LEU A 30 6.87 -3.45 -1.83
C LEU A 30 5.70 -3.98 -2.66
N ASP A 31 5.57 -5.28 -2.80
CA ASP A 31 4.41 -5.90 -3.46
C ASP A 31 3.09 -5.53 -2.75
N ARG A 32 3.12 -5.35 -1.45
CA ARG A 32 1.94 -4.95 -0.68
C ARG A 32 1.67 -3.46 -0.75
N ILE A 33 2.66 -2.63 -0.47
CA ILE A 33 2.47 -1.17 -0.38
C ILE A 33 2.42 -0.47 -1.74
N SER A 34 2.81 -1.13 -2.83
CA SER A 34 2.65 -0.59 -4.18
C SER A 34 1.19 -0.57 -4.65
N ASP A 35 0.30 -1.28 -3.97
CA ASP A 35 -1.13 -1.18 -4.20
C ASP A 35 -1.64 0.17 -3.68
N LYS A 36 -2.25 0.94 -4.57
CA LYS A 36 -2.80 2.28 -4.27
C LYS A 36 -3.74 2.25 -3.06
N TRP A 37 -4.65 1.27 -3.02
CA TRP A 37 -5.67 1.19 -1.98
C TRP A 37 -5.08 0.78 -0.63
N VAL A 38 -4.04 -0.04 -0.61
CA VAL A 38 -3.31 -0.38 0.62
C VAL A 38 -2.72 0.87 1.25
N ALA A 39 -1.99 1.66 0.47
CA ALA A 39 -1.37 2.90 0.95
C ALA A 39 -2.42 3.90 1.46
N LEU A 40 -3.53 4.05 0.74
CA LEU A 40 -4.60 4.97 1.11
C LEU A 40 -5.35 4.52 2.38
N ILE A 41 -5.60 3.22 2.56
CA ILE A 41 -6.21 2.69 3.78
C ILE A 41 -5.30 2.90 4.98
N LEU A 42 -4.02 2.57 4.84
CA LEU A 42 -3.04 2.78 5.92
C LEU A 42 -2.94 4.25 6.30
N ALA A 43 -2.90 5.14 5.34
CA ALA A 43 -2.89 6.59 5.58
C ALA A 43 -4.16 7.05 6.29
N ALA A 44 -5.33 6.58 5.87
CA ALA A 44 -6.59 6.93 6.50
C ALA A 44 -6.67 6.47 7.96
N LEU A 45 -6.31 5.22 8.22
CA LEU A 45 -6.32 4.66 9.58
C LEU A 45 -5.20 5.23 10.46
N GLY A 46 -4.08 5.61 9.85
CA GLY A 46 -2.97 6.29 10.53
C GLY A 46 -3.17 7.79 10.71
N SER A 47 -4.29 8.32 10.20
CA SER A 47 -4.61 9.76 10.24
C SER A 47 -3.60 10.65 9.50
N ASP A 48 -3.02 10.13 8.42
CA ASP A 48 -2.06 10.84 7.56
C ASP A 48 -2.71 11.49 6.34
N GLY A 49 -4.01 11.62 6.34
CA GLY A 49 -4.76 12.28 5.28
C GLY A 49 -5.29 13.64 5.70
N PRO A 50 -5.97 14.36 4.81
CA PRO A 50 -6.62 15.61 5.15
C PRO A 50 -7.56 15.42 6.33
N GLN A 51 -7.36 16.24 7.37
CA GLN A 51 -8.20 16.23 8.57
C GLN A 51 -9.17 17.41 8.54
N PRO A 52 -10.33 17.29 9.20
CA PRO A 52 -11.17 18.44 9.47
C PRO A 52 -10.36 19.47 10.27
N GLY A 53 -10.05 20.62 9.69
CA GLY A 53 -9.20 21.64 10.31
C GLY A 53 -7.87 21.92 9.61
N GLY A 54 -7.54 21.14 8.57
CA GLY A 54 -6.41 21.42 7.68
C GLY A 54 -5.09 20.73 8.02
N ASP A 55 -4.99 20.06 9.15
CA ASP A 55 -3.78 19.31 9.49
C ASP A 55 -3.76 17.95 8.77
N CYS A 56 -2.58 17.55 8.32
CA CYS A 56 -2.40 16.29 7.59
C CYS A 56 -1.97 15.12 8.47
N VAL A 57 -1.64 15.38 9.73
CA VAL A 57 -1.19 14.38 10.69
C VAL A 57 -2.09 14.42 11.92
N GLY A 58 -2.61 13.27 12.29
CA GLY A 58 -3.44 13.12 13.46
C GLY A 58 -3.11 11.84 14.22
N GLU A 59 -3.90 11.56 15.24
CA GLU A 59 -3.81 10.30 15.98
C GLU A 59 -4.41 9.15 15.17
N PRO A 60 -3.79 7.96 15.16
CA PRO A 60 -4.39 6.76 14.58
C PRO A 60 -5.76 6.50 15.20
N ARG A 61 -6.73 6.14 14.39
CA ARG A 61 -8.10 5.94 14.85
C ARG A 61 -8.78 4.76 14.16
N SER A 62 -9.82 4.27 14.79
CA SER A 62 -10.73 3.28 14.25
C SER A 62 -11.71 3.93 13.29
N MET A 63 -12.00 3.26 12.16
CA MET A 63 -12.99 3.70 11.18
C MET A 63 -13.92 2.57 10.80
N ARG A 64 -15.18 2.90 10.59
CA ARG A 64 -16.15 1.98 10.00
C ARG A 64 -15.88 1.78 8.52
N TYR A 65 -16.32 0.65 8.00
CA TYR A 65 -16.27 0.36 6.56
C TYR A 65 -16.87 1.49 5.73
N SER A 66 -18.02 2.02 6.13
CA SER A 66 -18.69 3.11 5.40
C SER A 66 -17.88 4.41 5.39
N GLU A 67 -17.16 4.72 6.46
CA GLU A 67 -16.27 5.88 6.52
C GLU A 67 -15.08 5.70 5.57
N LEU A 68 -14.45 4.52 5.58
CA LEU A 68 -13.36 4.19 4.66
C LEU A 68 -13.84 4.28 3.21
N SER A 69 -14.99 3.72 2.90
CA SER A 69 -15.57 3.77 1.56
C SER A 69 -15.79 5.20 1.07
N ARG A 70 -16.24 6.10 1.94
CA ARG A 70 -16.42 7.52 1.60
C ARG A 70 -15.09 8.26 1.43
N ARG A 71 -14.10 7.97 2.26
CA ARG A 71 -12.78 8.61 2.18
C ARG A 71 -11.98 8.17 0.96
N LEU A 72 -12.16 6.93 0.54
CA LEU A 72 -11.45 6.34 -0.60
C LEU A 72 -12.30 6.48 -1.86
N ALA A 73 -12.48 7.70 -2.30
CA ALA A 73 -13.30 7.98 -3.47
C ALA A 73 -12.85 7.19 -4.70
N GLY A 74 -13.80 6.49 -5.32
CA GLY A 74 -13.56 5.66 -6.49
C GLY A 74 -13.22 4.20 -6.19
N VAL A 75 -13.06 3.80 -4.93
CA VAL A 75 -12.87 2.39 -4.59
C VAL A 75 -14.20 1.64 -4.73
N SER A 76 -14.17 0.49 -5.40
CA SER A 76 -15.33 -0.39 -5.44
C SER A 76 -15.46 -1.16 -4.11
N GLN A 77 -16.68 -1.60 -3.79
CA GLN A 77 -16.95 -2.41 -2.61
C GLN A 77 -16.10 -3.70 -2.62
N LYS A 78 -15.96 -4.33 -3.80
CA LYS A 78 -15.14 -5.53 -3.97
C LYS A 78 -13.67 -5.25 -3.66
N MET A 79 -13.10 -4.18 -4.20
CA MET A 79 -11.69 -3.81 -3.97
C MET A 79 -11.44 -3.45 -2.52
N LEU A 80 -12.30 -2.66 -1.90
CA LEU A 80 -12.14 -2.27 -0.50
C LEU A 80 -12.19 -3.48 0.42
N THR A 81 -13.18 -4.36 0.22
CA THR A 81 -13.32 -5.59 1.00
C THR A 81 -12.10 -6.48 0.86
N GLN A 82 -11.63 -6.69 -0.37
CA GLN A 82 -10.46 -7.54 -0.65
C GLN A 82 -9.19 -6.96 -0.05
N THR A 83 -9.00 -5.66 -0.18
CA THR A 83 -7.80 -4.99 0.36
C THR A 83 -7.78 -5.03 1.89
N LEU A 84 -8.91 -4.78 2.54
CA LEU A 84 -9.03 -4.88 4.00
C LEU A 84 -8.76 -6.30 4.49
N ARG A 85 -9.24 -7.31 3.78
CA ARG A 85 -8.94 -8.72 4.08
C ARG A 85 -7.45 -9.02 3.99
N ASN A 86 -6.79 -8.54 2.96
CA ASN A 86 -5.34 -8.72 2.79
C ASN A 86 -4.56 -8.07 3.92
N LEU A 87 -4.94 -6.86 4.33
CA LEU A 87 -4.30 -6.15 5.44
C LEU A 87 -4.55 -6.83 6.79
N GLU A 88 -5.74 -7.36 7.00
CA GLU A 88 -6.06 -8.15 8.19
C GLU A 88 -5.23 -9.45 8.22
N ARG A 89 -5.15 -10.14 7.09
CA ARG A 89 -4.33 -11.35 6.94
C ARG A 89 -2.85 -11.09 7.21
N ASP A 90 -2.34 -9.94 6.78
CA ASP A 90 -0.94 -9.53 7.01
C ASP A 90 -0.69 -9.06 8.44
N GLY A 91 -1.73 -8.96 9.27
CA GLY A 91 -1.62 -8.48 10.66
C GLY A 91 -1.41 -6.98 10.80
N LEU A 92 -1.65 -6.20 9.75
CA LEU A 92 -1.49 -4.74 9.75
C LEU A 92 -2.74 -4.01 10.21
N VAL A 93 -3.89 -4.62 10.01
CA VAL A 93 -5.21 -4.07 10.35
C VAL A 93 -5.97 -5.07 11.19
N HIS A 94 -6.66 -4.56 12.21
CA HIS A 94 -7.55 -5.34 13.06
C HIS A 94 -9.00 -5.00 12.74
N ARG A 95 -9.83 -6.03 12.62
CA ARG A 95 -11.25 -5.92 12.35
C ARG A 95 -12.03 -6.20 13.61
N HIS A 96 -12.78 -5.22 14.08
CA HIS A 96 -13.66 -5.34 15.24
C HIS A 96 -15.11 -5.47 14.80
N LEU A 97 -15.74 -6.55 15.24
CA LEU A 97 -17.17 -6.78 15.01
C LEU A 97 -17.93 -6.48 16.30
N THR A 98 -18.84 -5.52 16.24
CA THR A 98 -19.74 -5.24 17.36
C THR A 98 -21.10 -5.86 17.05
N PRO A 99 -21.60 -6.80 17.90
CA PRO A 99 -22.92 -7.41 17.71
C PRO A 99 -24.02 -6.41 18.06
N SER A 100 -24.50 -5.73 17.06
CA SER A 100 -25.61 -4.77 17.14
C SER A 100 -26.52 -4.97 15.94
N VAL A 101 -27.66 -4.26 15.90
CA VAL A 101 -28.57 -4.32 14.76
C VAL A 101 -28.69 -2.91 14.17
N PRO A 102 -28.10 -2.65 12.98
CA PRO A 102 -27.26 -3.56 12.16
C PRO A 102 -25.88 -3.82 12.78
N VAL A 103 -25.23 -4.90 12.37
CA VAL A 103 -23.88 -5.24 12.81
C VAL A 103 -22.90 -4.13 12.43
N ARG A 104 -22.08 -3.72 13.39
CA ARG A 104 -21.06 -2.69 13.19
C ARG A 104 -19.70 -3.36 13.01
N VAL A 105 -18.97 -2.95 11.96
CA VAL A 105 -17.61 -3.38 11.68
C VAL A 105 -16.69 -2.17 11.66
N ASP A 106 -15.70 -2.17 12.53
CA ASP A 106 -14.67 -1.14 12.63
C ASP A 106 -13.30 -1.72 12.28
N TYR A 107 -12.44 -0.90 11.69
CA TYR A 107 -11.08 -1.25 11.34
C TYR A 107 -10.11 -0.29 11.99
N GLU A 108 -9.01 -0.80 12.50
CA GLU A 108 -7.92 0.00 13.06
C GLU A 108 -6.58 -0.63 12.75
N LEU A 109 -5.50 0.19 12.80
CA LEU A 109 -4.15 -0.34 12.70
C LEU A 109 -3.81 -1.18 13.93
N THR A 110 -3.16 -2.31 13.68
CA THR A 110 -2.51 -3.08 14.76
C THR A 110 -1.23 -2.34 15.19
N GLU A 111 -0.59 -2.81 16.25
CA GLU A 111 0.74 -2.31 16.63
C GLU A 111 1.74 -2.47 15.47
N LEU A 112 1.69 -3.61 14.78
CA LEU A 112 2.51 -3.84 13.58
C LEU A 112 2.19 -2.82 12.47
N GLY A 113 0.91 -2.57 12.22
CA GLY A 113 0.49 -1.56 11.24
C GLY A 113 0.97 -0.16 11.59
N ARG A 114 0.91 0.21 12.87
CA ARG A 114 1.44 1.49 13.35
C ARG A 114 2.94 1.60 13.16
N SER A 115 3.67 0.51 13.35
CA SER A 115 5.12 0.48 13.14
C SER A 115 5.53 0.72 11.68
N LEU A 116 4.63 0.46 10.73
CA LEU A 116 4.83 0.70 9.30
C LEU A 116 4.59 2.17 8.91
N MET A 117 3.84 2.92 9.71
CA MET A 117 3.45 4.30 9.35
C MET A 117 4.62 5.24 9.09
N PRO A 118 5.75 5.20 9.83
CA PRO A 118 6.90 6.02 9.47
C PRO A 118 7.41 5.81 8.05
N VAL A 119 7.33 4.58 7.54
CA VAL A 119 7.71 4.25 6.15
C VAL A 119 6.72 4.88 5.17
N VAL A 120 5.42 4.75 5.43
CA VAL A 120 4.37 5.34 4.60
C VAL A 120 4.49 6.86 4.56
N ARG A 121 4.73 7.49 5.71
CA ARG A 121 4.96 8.93 5.81
C ARG A 121 6.19 9.38 5.04
N ALA A 122 7.28 8.63 5.11
CA ALA A 122 8.50 8.93 4.36
C ALA A 122 8.25 8.93 2.85
N VAL A 123 7.48 7.98 2.34
CA VAL A 123 7.07 7.94 0.92
C VAL A 123 6.25 9.18 0.57
N LYS A 124 5.29 9.54 1.40
CA LYS A 124 4.45 10.73 1.21
C LYS A 124 5.28 12.00 1.20
N ASP A 125 6.17 12.17 2.17
CA ASP A 125 7.02 13.36 2.30
C ASP A 125 7.93 13.51 1.09
N TRP A 126 8.53 12.43 0.63
CA TRP A 126 9.35 12.44 -0.58
C TRP A 126 8.52 12.88 -1.80
N ALA A 127 7.32 12.35 -1.92
CA ALA A 127 6.44 12.68 -3.03
C ALA A 127 6.04 14.16 -3.05
N GLU A 128 5.72 14.73 -1.90
CA GLU A 128 5.34 16.15 -1.79
C GLU A 128 6.49 17.07 -2.22
N VAL A 129 7.73 16.72 -1.88
CA VAL A 129 8.91 17.52 -2.21
C VAL A 129 9.35 17.32 -3.67
N HIS A 130 9.32 16.09 -4.18
CA HIS A 130 10.01 15.73 -5.42
C HIS A 130 9.09 15.44 -6.62
N MET A 131 7.80 15.20 -6.42
CA MET A 131 6.91 14.95 -7.55
C MET A 131 6.82 16.10 -8.55
N PRO A 132 6.94 17.38 -8.17
CA PRO A 132 7.08 18.46 -9.15
C PRO A 132 8.26 18.23 -10.10
N ASP A 133 9.42 17.81 -9.60
CA ASP A 133 10.59 17.52 -10.43
C ASP A 133 10.36 16.33 -11.36
N VAL A 134 9.66 15.31 -10.89
CA VAL A 134 9.27 14.15 -11.71
C VAL A 134 8.35 14.59 -12.86
N ARG A 135 7.36 15.42 -12.57
CA ARG A 135 6.44 15.95 -13.60
C ARG A 135 7.19 16.79 -14.63
N ASP A 136 8.11 17.63 -14.18
CA ASP A 136 8.95 18.45 -15.07
C ASP A 136 9.83 17.58 -15.97
N ALA A 137 10.41 16.51 -15.42
CA ALA A 137 11.22 15.56 -16.18
C ALA A 137 10.37 14.86 -17.25
N ARG A 138 9.17 14.43 -16.91
CA ARG A 138 8.23 13.82 -17.86
C ARG A 138 7.89 14.77 -19.00
N ALA A 139 7.58 16.01 -18.65
CA ALA A 139 7.24 17.03 -19.63
C ALA A 139 8.41 17.31 -20.61
N ARG A 140 9.64 17.35 -20.10
CA ARG A 140 10.84 17.51 -20.96
C ARG A 140 11.03 16.31 -21.90
N PHE A 141 10.87 15.11 -21.36
CA PHE A 141 10.95 13.88 -22.15
C PHE A 141 9.91 13.85 -23.26
N ASP A 142 8.68 14.14 -22.96
CA ASP A 142 7.57 14.12 -23.92
C ASP A 142 7.74 15.18 -25.01
N ARG A 143 8.28 16.36 -24.69
CA ARG A 143 8.61 17.38 -25.68
C ARG A 143 9.75 16.95 -26.60
N ALA A 144 10.77 16.26 -26.07
CA ALA A 144 11.89 15.76 -26.87
C ALA A 144 11.49 14.58 -27.77
N ALA A 145 10.48 13.80 -27.37
CA ALA A 145 9.97 12.65 -28.12
C ALA A 145 8.91 13.05 -29.17
N GLY A 146 8.34 14.24 -29.04
CA GLY A 146 7.28 14.75 -29.92
C GLY A 146 7.73 15.38 -31.22
#